data_de713815410eec90b0b35610b50baa7f
#
_entry.id   de713815410eec90b0b35610b50baa7f
#
_cell.length_a   1.000
_cell.length_b   1.000
_cell.length_c   1.000
_cell.angle_alpha   90.00
_cell.angle_beta   90.00
_cell.angle_gamma   90.00
#
_symmetry.space_group_name_H-M   'P 1'
#
loop_
_entity.id
_entity.type
_entity.pdbx_description
1 polymer ?
#
loop_
_entity_poly.entity_id
_entity_poly.type
_entity_poly.pdbx_seq_one_letter_code
_entity_poly.pdbx_strand_id
1 'polypeptide(L)'
;MAELSDQEMLRYNRQIILRGFDFDGQEALKDSRVLIVGLGGLGCAASQYLASAGVGNLTLLDFDTVSLSNLQRQTLHSDATVGQPKVESARDALTRINPHIAITPVNALLDDAELAALIAEHDLVLDCTDNVAVRNQLNAGCFAAKVPLVSGAAIRMEGQI
;
A
#
# COMPACT_ATOMS: atom_id res chain seq x y z
N MET A 1 -10.22 -19.24 1.94
CA MET A 1 -9.32 -18.66 0.92
C MET A 1 -10.19 -18.30 -0.28
N ALA A 2 -10.01 -17.11 -0.83
CA ALA A 2 -10.77 -16.65 -1.99
C ALA A 2 -10.23 -17.35 -3.25
N GLU A 3 -11.08 -18.07 -3.96
CA GLU A 3 -10.69 -18.72 -5.21
C GLU A 3 -10.28 -17.69 -6.28
N LEU A 4 -9.28 -18.02 -7.08
CA LEU A 4 -8.84 -17.22 -8.21
C LEU A 4 -9.76 -17.45 -9.41
N SER A 5 -10.17 -16.38 -10.07
CA SER A 5 -10.82 -16.46 -11.37
C SER A 5 -9.84 -16.83 -12.47
N ASP A 6 -10.33 -17.30 -13.63
CA ASP A 6 -9.51 -17.61 -14.81
C ASP A 6 -8.64 -16.42 -15.23
N GLN A 7 -9.17 -15.20 -15.13
CA GLN A 7 -8.42 -13.99 -15.47
C GLN A 7 -7.29 -13.72 -14.47
N GLU A 8 -7.51 -13.95 -13.18
CA GLU A 8 -6.49 -13.82 -12.15
C GLU A 8 -5.41 -14.91 -12.29
N MET A 9 -5.80 -16.15 -12.59
CA MET A 9 -4.85 -17.22 -12.87
C MET A 9 -3.93 -16.90 -14.05
N LEU A 10 -4.47 -16.31 -15.12
CA LEU A 10 -3.67 -15.84 -16.25
C LEU A 10 -2.77 -14.66 -15.87
N ARG A 11 -3.30 -13.69 -15.11
CA ARG A 11 -2.56 -12.50 -14.66
C ARG A 11 -1.37 -12.86 -13.79
N TYR A 12 -1.56 -13.79 -12.84
CA TYR A 12 -0.56 -14.17 -11.83
C TYR A 12 0.20 -15.46 -12.19
N ASN A 13 0.06 -15.95 -13.41
CA ASN A 13 0.65 -17.22 -13.85
C ASN A 13 2.13 -17.34 -13.48
N ARG A 14 2.92 -16.26 -13.68
CA ARG A 14 4.36 -16.26 -13.39
C ARG A 14 4.69 -16.43 -11.89
N GLN A 15 3.77 -16.09 -11.01
CA GLN A 15 3.90 -16.29 -9.57
C GLN A 15 3.42 -17.69 -9.18
N ILE A 16 2.29 -18.11 -9.72
CA ILE A 16 1.66 -19.41 -9.42
C ILE A 16 2.59 -20.58 -9.79
N ILE A 17 3.39 -20.47 -10.86
CA ILE A 17 4.32 -21.54 -11.25
C ILE A 17 5.59 -21.61 -10.39
N LEU A 18 5.80 -20.70 -9.44
CA LEU A 18 6.95 -20.74 -8.54
C LEU A 18 6.74 -21.84 -7.50
N ARG A 19 7.71 -22.76 -7.44
CA ARG A 19 7.66 -23.88 -6.50
C ARG A 19 7.62 -23.37 -5.05
N GLY A 20 6.60 -23.82 -4.30
CA GLY A 20 6.39 -23.44 -2.91
C GLY A 20 5.61 -22.13 -2.71
N PHE A 21 5.24 -21.47 -3.80
CA PHE A 21 4.26 -20.38 -3.80
C PHE A 21 2.90 -20.91 -4.27
N ASP A 22 2.86 -21.45 -5.47
CA ASP A 22 1.72 -22.12 -6.09
C ASP A 22 0.39 -21.33 -6.02
N PHE A 23 -0.73 -21.99 -6.17
CA PHE A 23 -2.07 -21.38 -6.03
C PHE A 23 -2.31 -20.90 -4.60
N ASP A 24 -1.91 -21.67 -3.60
CA ASP A 24 -2.11 -21.35 -2.18
C ASP A 24 -1.47 -20.00 -1.82
N GLY A 25 -0.27 -19.73 -2.34
CA GLY A 25 0.41 -18.45 -2.14
C GLY A 25 -0.31 -17.28 -2.78
N GLN A 26 -0.84 -17.46 -4.00
CA GLN A 26 -1.59 -16.40 -4.68
C GLN A 26 -2.95 -16.14 -4.03
N GLU A 27 -3.64 -17.18 -3.57
CA GLU A 27 -4.89 -17.05 -2.82
C GLU A 27 -4.67 -16.36 -1.47
N ALA A 28 -3.55 -16.67 -0.80
CA ALA A 28 -3.16 -15.97 0.43
C ALA A 28 -2.90 -14.47 0.19
N LEU A 29 -2.25 -14.10 -0.93
CA LEU A 29 -2.11 -12.68 -1.32
C LEU A 29 -3.47 -12.03 -1.58
N LYS A 30 -4.37 -12.72 -2.27
CA LYS A 30 -5.72 -12.21 -2.55
C LYS A 30 -6.53 -11.96 -1.28
N ASP A 31 -6.39 -12.80 -0.27
CA ASP A 31 -7.06 -12.62 1.03
C ASP A 31 -6.41 -11.55 1.90
N SER A 32 -5.13 -11.21 1.65
CA SER A 32 -4.35 -10.30 2.50
C SER A 32 -4.88 -8.86 2.49
N ARG A 33 -4.77 -8.21 3.65
CA ARG A 33 -5.11 -6.81 3.89
C ARG A 33 -3.85 -6.04 4.28
N VAL A 34 -3.43 -5.11 3.46
CA VAL A 34 -2.22 -4.32 3.68
C VAL A 34 -2.56 -2.84 3.82
N LEU A 35 -2.14 -2.24 4.93
CA LEU A 35 -2.21 -0.80 5.15
C LEU A 35 -0.91 -0.13 4.67
N ILE A 36 -1.02 0.84 3.78
CA ILE A 36 0.09 1.64 3.29
C ILE A 36 -0.08 3.07 3.81
N VAL A 37 0.87 3.53 4.61
CA VAL A 37 0.86 4.86 5.20
C VAL A 37 1.90 5.74 4.51
N GLY A 38 1.43 6.81 3.89
CA GLY A 38 2.23 7.70 3.05
C GLY A 38 2.25 7.29 1.57
N LEU A 39 1.78 8.19 0.71
CA LEU A 39 1.76 8.01 -0.76
C LEU A 39 2.72 8.96 -1.46
N GLY A 40 3.89 9.13 -0.88
CA GLY A 40 5.05 9.78 -1.46
C GLY A 40 5.82 8.83 -2.39
N GLY A 41 7.12 9.06 -2.57
CA GLY A 41 7.95 8.26 -3.46
C GLY A 41 7.98 6.77 -3.10
N LEU A 42 8.13 6.44 -1.82
CA LEU A 42 8.16 5.05 -1.35
C LEU A 42 6.78 4.39 -1.44
N GLY A 43 5.73 5.07 -0.99
CA GLY A 43 4.38 4.53 -1.00
C GLY A 43 3.83 4.30 -2.41
N CYS A 44 4.13 5.20 -3.36
CA CYS A 44 3.77 4.99 -4.76
C CYS A 44 4.41 3.72 -5.33
N ALA A 45 5.70 3.52 -5.11
CA ALA A 45 6.40 2.33 -5.58
C ALA A 45 5.87 1.06 -4.91
N ALA A 46 5.78 1.05 -3.57
CA ALA A 46 5.31 -0.10 -2.82
C ALA A 46 3.88 -0.52 -3.22
N SER A 47 2.94 0.41 -3.24
CA SER A 47 1.55 0.12 -3.59
C SER A 47 1.39 -0.38 -5.03
N GLN A 48 2.16 0.16 -5.97
CA GLN A 48 2.14 -0.28 -7.35
C GLN A 48 2.56 -1.76 -7.50
N TYR A 49 3.63 -2.17 -6.83
CA TYR A 49 4.09 -3.56 -6.89
C TYR A 49 3.18 -4.51 -6.13
N LEU A 50 2.66 -4.12 -4.96
CA LEU A 50 1.69 -4.93 -4.22
C LEU A 50 0.38 -5.13 -5.01
N ALA A 51 -0.14 -4.07 -5.64
CA ALA A 51 -1.30 -4.15 -6.51
C ALA A 51 -1.05 -5.08 -7.71
N SER A 52 0.11 -4.95 -8.36
CA SER A 52 0.50 -5.80 -9.50
C SER A 52 0.64 -7.27 -9.10
N ALA A 53 1.16 -7.55 -7.91
CA ALA A 53 1.32 -8.90 -7.38
C ALA A 53 0.00 -9.55 -6.96
N GLY A 54 -1.07 -8.78 -6.81
CA GLY A 54 -2.39 -9.31 -6.47
C GLY A 54 -2.67 -9.39 -4.97
N VAL A 55 -2.07 -8.51 -4.16
CA VAL A 55 -2.54 -8.29 -2.77
C VAL A 55 -3.97 -7.77 -2.86
N GLY A 56 -4.92 -8.52 -2.33
CA GLY A 56 -6.33 -8.33 -2.66
C GLY A 56 -6.97 -7.11 -2.01
N ASN A 57 -6.44 -6.63 -0.89
CA ASN A 57 -7.01 -5.47 -0.19
C ASN A 57 -5.89 -4.50 0.22
N LEU A 58 -5.88 -3.32 -0.38
CA LEU A 58 -4.96 -2.24 -0.07
C LEU A 58 -5.72 -1.07 0.55
N THR A 59 -5.35 -0.67 1.76
CA THR A 59 -5.81 0.58 2.37
C THR A 59 -4.71 1.62 2.26
N LEU A 60 -5.03 2.78 1.71
CA LEU A 60 -4.10 3.87 1.45
C LEU A 60 -4.39 5.02 2.40
N LEU A 61 -3.47 5.32 3.31
CA LEU A 61 -3.61 6.41 4.28
C LEU A 61 -2.63 7.53 3.97
N ASP A 62 -3.14 8.69 3.60
CA ASP A 62 -2.39 9.93 3.39
C ASP A 62 -3.38 11.10 3.46
N PHE A 63 -2.95 12.27 3.94
CA PHE A 63 -3.81 13.47 4.01
C PHE A 63 -3.36 14.58 3.05
N ASP A 64 -2.27 14.37 2.32
CA ASP A 64 -1.74 15.34 1.38
C ASP A 64 -2.50 15.40 0.05
N THR A 65 -2.29 16.47 -0.67
CA THR A 65 -2.68 16.63 -2.06
C THR A 65 -1.47 16.49 -3.00
N VAL A 66 -1.76 16.12 -4.24
CA VAL A 66 -0.74 16.01 -5.29
C VAL A 66 -0.21 17.40 -5.64
N SER A 67 1.10 17.55 -5.65
CA SER A 67 1.81 18.77 -6.07
C SER A 67 2.70 18.49 -7.27
N LEU A 68 2.86 19.46 -8.15
CA LEU A 68 3.74 19.37 -9.32
C LEU A 68 5.17 18.97 -8.94
N SER A 69 5.68 19.49 -7.81
CA SER A 69 7.01 19.16 -7.27
C SER A 69 7.17 17.71 -6.79
N ASN A 70 6.10 16.94 -6.75
CA ASN A 70 6.12 15.54 -6.36
C ASN A 70 6.31 14.57 -7.53
N LEU A 71 5.94 14.98 -8.75
CA LEU A 71 5.73 14.07 -9.89
C LEU A 71 6.99 13.36 -10.37
N GLN A 72 8.19 13.91 -10.15
CA GLN A 72 9.44 13.28 -10.57
C GLN A 72 9.76 11.98 -9.82
N ARG A 73 9.08 11.69 -8.70
CA ARG A 73 9.31 10.47 -7.91
C ARG A 73 8.04 9.78 -7.41
N GLN A 74 6.89 10.44 -7.44
CA GLN A 74 5.61 9.89 -7.00
C GLN A 74 4.80 9.42 -8.20
N THR A 75 5.17 8.27 -8.72
CA THR A 75 4.81 7.76 -10.06
C THR A 75 3.34 7.36 -10.26
N LEU A 76 2.54 7.27 -9.20
CA LEU A 76 1.10 7.05 -9.32
C LEU A 76 0.32 8.33 -9.63
N HIS A 77 0.94 9.49 -9.43
CA HIS A 77 0.34 10.80 -9.67
C HIS A 77 0.79 11.35 -11.02
N SER A 78 0.04 12.29 -11.57
CA SER A 78 0.31 12.91 -12.87
C SER A 78 -0.12 14.38 -12.87
N ASP A 79 0.25 15.12 -13.92
CA ASP A 79 -0.22 16.51 -14.11
C ASP A 79 -1.74 16.66 -14.01
N ALA A 80 -2.47 15.66 -14.53
CA ALA A 80 -3.93 15.65 -14.48
C ALA A 80 -4.53 15.51 -13.08
N THR A 81 -3.71 15.06 -12.10
CA THR A 81 -4.16 14.84 -10.70
C THR A 81 -3.61 15.88 -9.72
N VAL A 82 -2.86 16.88 -10.18
CA VAL A 82 -2.36 17.97 -9.32
C VAL A 82 -3.54 18.65 -8.62
N GLY A 83 -3.44 18.82 -7.30
CA GLY A 83 -4.47 19.36 -6.44
C GLY A 83 -5.50 18.35 -5.91
N GLN A 84 -5.52 17.12 -6.42
CA GLN A 84 -6.37 16.05 -5.87
C GLN A 84 -5.73 15.42 -4.62
N PRO A 85 -6.51 14.83 -3.69
CA PRO A 85 -5.97 14.02 -2.61
C PRO A 85 -5.10 12.88 -3.16
N LYS A 86 -3.92 12.67 -2.57
CA LYS A 86 -2.99 11.62 -3.02
C LYS A 86 -3.63 10.23 -3.00
N VAL A 87 -4.44 9.93 -1.98
CA VAL A 87 -5.13 8.63 -1.85
C VAL A 87 -6.09 8.36 -2.99
N GLU A 88 -6.82 9.39 -3.48
CA GLU A 88 -7.75 9.26 -4.59
C GLU A 88 -7.01 9.09 -5.92
N SER A 89 -5.99 9.90 -6.17
CA SER A 89 -5.13 9.79 -7.34
C SER A 89 -4.46 8.41 -7.41
N ALA A 90 -3.95 7.91 -6.28
CA ALA A 90 -3.34 6.60 -6.20
C ALA A 90 -4.35 5.46 -6.42
N ARG A 91 -5.55 5.53 -5.80
CA ARG A 91 -6.61 4.54 -6.02
C ARG A 91 -6.92 4.41 -7.51
N ASP A 92 -7.14 5.51 -8.19
CA ASP A 92 -7.50 5.50 -9.61
C ASP A 92 -6.37 4.94 -10.49
N ALA A 93 -5.11 5.24 -10.16
CA ALA A 93 -3.96 4.69 -10.85
C ALA A 93 -3.82 3.17 -10.61
N LEU A 94 -3.93 2.73 -9.36
CA LEU A 94 -3.81 1.33 -8.97
C LEU A 94 -4.95 0.46 -9.53
N THR A 95 -6.17 0.99 -9.59
CA THR A 95 -7.32 0.29 -10.20
C THR A 95 -7.08 0.03 -11.69
N ARG A 96 -6.40 0.94 -12.40
CA ARG A 96 -6.00 0.71 -13.80
C ARG A 96 -4.89 -0.35 -13.93
N ILE A 97 -4.01 -0.44 -12.94
CA ILE A 97 -2.96 -1.47 -12.89
C ILE A 97 -3.57 -2.85 -12.65
N ASN A 98 -4.44 -2.95 -11.64
CA ASN A 98 -5.09 -4.22 -11.30
C ASN A 98 -6.55 -4.00 -10.86
N PRO A 99 -7.52 -4.31 -11.74
CA PRO A 99 -8.94 -4.14 -11.43
C PRO A 99 -9.53 -5.25 -10.54
N HIS A 100 -8.75 -6.28 -10.19
CA HIS A 100 -9.21 -7.43 -9.39
C HIS A 100 -9.01 -7.28 -7.89
N ILE A 101 -8.42 -6.16 -7.44
CA ILE A 101 -8.17 -5.88 -6.03
C ILE A 101 -9.06 -4.76 -5.50
N ALA A 102 -9.31 -4.79 -4.20
CA ALA A 102 -10.03 -3.72 -3.50
C ALA A 102 -9.04 -2.66 -2.98
N ILE A 103 -9.33 -1.39 -3.24
CA ILE A 103 -8.49 -0.27 -2.80
C ILE A 103 -9.35 0.71 -2.02
N THR A 104 -9.00 0.92 -0.75
CA THR A 104 -9.70 1.81 0.17
C THR A 104 -8.87 3.06 0.43
N PRO A 105 -9.24 4.24 -0.11
CA PRO A 105 -8.57 5.49 0.20
C PRO A 105 -9.04 6.04 1.55
N VAL A 106 -8.11 6.48 2.39
CA VAL A 106 -8.35 7.16 3.67
C VAL A 106 -7.61 8.49 3.64
N ASN A 107 -8.33 9.56 3.30
CA ASN A 107 -7.80 10.92 3.26
C ASN A 107 -7.99 11.58 4.63
N ALA A 108 -7.13 11.25 5.58
CA ALA A 108 -7.23 11.74 6.95
C ALA A 108 -5.88 11.78 7.66
N LEU A 109 -5.77 12.67 8.63
CA LEU A 109 -4.76 12.62 9.68
C LEU A 109 -5.43 11.98 10.89
N LEU A 110 -5.02 10.77 11.25
CA LEU A 110 -5.62 9.98 12.32
C LEU A 110 -4.91 10.24 13.66
N ASP A 111 -5.70 10.26 14.74
CA ASP A 111 -5.14 10.21 16.09
C ASP A 111 -4.66 8.79 16.46
N ASP A 112 -4.06 8.65 17.65
CA ASP A 112 -3.49 7.36 18.09
C ASP A 112 -4.54 6.24 18.18
N ALA A 113 -5.75 6.55 18.61
CA ALA A 113 -6.83 5.57 18.78
C ALA A 113 -7.40 5.16 17.42
N GLU A 114 -7.63 6.11 16.53
CA GLU A 114 -8.10 5.87 15.17
C GLU A 114 -7.09 5.05 14.37
N LEU A 115 -5.80 5.42 14.47
CA LEU A 115 -4.73 4.69 13.79
C LEU A 115 -4.58 3.27 14.33
N ALA A 116 -4.65 3.07 15.65
CA ALA A 116 -4.58 1.75 16.27
C ALA A 116 -5.76 0.86 15.83
N ALA A 117 -6.97 1.42 15.74
CA ALA A 117 -8.14 0.70 15.25
C ALA A 117 -7.94 0.28 13.78
N LEU A 118 -7.45 1.18 12.93
CA LEU A 118 -7.19 0.89 11.53
C LEU A 118 -6.10 -0.19 11.36
N ILE A 119 -5.01 -0.11 12.13
CA ILE A 119 -3.93 -1.11 12.12
C ILE A 119 -4.48 -2.51 12.43
N ALA A 120 -5.35 -2.63 13.44
CA ALA A 120 -5.88 -3.90 13.90
C ALA A 120 -6.75 -4.64 12.85
N GLU A 121 -7.20 -3.95 11.81
CA GLU A 121 -7.97 -4.52 10.70
C GLU A 121 -7.10 -5.11 9.58
N HIS A 122 -5.76 -5.01 9.68
CA HIS A 122 -4.82 -5.37 8.64
C HIS A 122 -3.83 -6.47 9.07
N ASP A 123 -3.33 -7.20 8.08
CA ASP A 123 -2.35 -8.28 8.28
C ASP A 123 -0.91 -7.75 8.27
N LEU A 124 -0.69 -6.59 7.65
CA LEU A 124 0.62 -5.96 7.47
C LEU A 124 0.46 -4.45 7.32
N VAL A 125 1.39 -3.70 7.90
CA VAL A 125 1.49 -2.25 7.72
C VAL A 125 2.82 -1.90 7.03
N LEU A 126 2.75 -1.04 6.01
CA LEU A 126 3.90 -0.41 5.37
C LEU A 126 3.98 1.06 5.82
N ASP A 127 5.06 1.41 6.48
CA ASP A 127 5.43 2.79 6.79
C ASP A 127 6.29 3.36 5.66
N CYS A 128 5.66 4.18 4.83
CA CYS A 128 6.29 4.91 3.72
C CYS A 128 6.33 6.42 4.00
N THR A 129 6.25 6.82 5.27
CA THR A 129 6.24 8.22 5.70
C THR A 129 7.65 8.81 5.78
N ASP A 130 7.74 10.12 5.80
CA ASP A 130 8.95 10.90 6.02
C ASP A 130 8.96 11.63 7.38
N ASN A 131 8.03 11.28 8.27
CA ASN A 131 7.78 11.94 9.55
C ASN A 131 8.06 11.01 10.72
N VAL A 132 9.02 11.37 11.58
CA VAL A 132 9.45 10.56 12.74
C VAL A 132 8.31 10.36 13.76
N ALA A 133 7.46 11.36 13.97
CA ALA A 133 6.33 11.24 14.91
C ALA A 133 5.34 10.18 14.45
N VAL A 134 4.98 10.18 13.15
CA VAL A 134 4.10 9.18 12.55
C VAL A 134 4.74 7.78 12.58
N ARG A 135 6.04 7.67 12.34
CA ARG A 135 6.78 6.39 12.46
C ARG A 135 6.68 5.80 13.86
N ASN A 136 6.86 6.63 14.89
CA ASN A 136 6.73 6.20 16.28
C ASN A 136 5.30 5.77 16.61
N GLN A 137 4.31 6.48 16.11
CA GLN A 137 2.89 6.15 16.23
C GLN A 137 2.57 4.78 15.60
N LEU A 138 3.02 4.56 14.37
CA LEU A 138 2.85 3.30 13.65
C LEU A 138 3.54 2.15 14.37
N ASN A 139 4.78 2.35 14.82
CA ASN A 139 5.51 1.33 15.57
C ASN A 139 4.79 0.94 16.87
N ALA A 140 4.32 1.92 17.63
CA ALA A 140 3.59 1.66 18.88
C ALA A 140 2.26 0.94 18.61
N GLY A 141 1.49 1.37 17.61
CA GLY A 141 0.22 0.76 17.22
C GLY A 141 0.39 -0.68 16.72
N CYS A 142 1.36 -0.91 15.83
CA CYS A 142 1.66 -2.23 15.29
C CYS A 142 2.15 -3.20 16.39
N PHE A 143 3.01 -2.73 17.29
CA PHE A 143 3.46 -3.53 18.42
C PHE A 143 2.31 -3.95 19.34
N ALA A 144 1.42 -3.01 19.68
CA ALA A 144 0.26 -3.28 20.53
C ALA A 144 -0.74 -4.25 19.86
N ALA A 145 -1.00 -4.08 18.56
CA ALA A 145 -1.90 -4.93 17.78
C ALA A 145 -1.26 -6.26 17.34
N LYS A 146 0.05 -6.44 17.51
CA LYS A 146 0.84 -7.58 17.01
C LYS A 146 0.73 -7.74 15.49
N VAL A 147 0.63 -6.63 14.78
CA VAL A 147 0.63 -6.57 13.30
C VAL A 147 2.06 -6.28 12.83
N PRO A 148 2.61 -7.05 11.89
CA PRO A 148 3.92 -6.79 11.32
C PRO A 148 4.01 -5.40 10.69
N LEU A 149 5.15 -4.73 10.88
CA LEU A 149 5.46 -3.42 10.32
C LEU A 149 6.72 -3.52 9.44
N VAL A 150 6.60 -3.08 8.19
CA VAL A 150 7.75 -2.85 7.31
C VAL A 150 7.91 -1.35 7.12
N SER A 151 9.04 -0.80 7.56
CA SER A 151 9.30 0.64 7.53
C SER A 151 10.41 0.95 6.55
N GLY A 152 10.14 1.81 5.57
CA GLY A 152 11.10 2.29 4.58
C GLY A 152 11.47 3.75 4.82
N ALA A 153 12.73 4.08 4.61
CA ALA A 153 13.23 5.46 4.65
C ALA A 153 14.25 5.69 3.54
N ALA A 154 14.20 6.86 2.92
CA ALA A 154 15.20 7.30 1.96
C ALA A 154 15.58 8.76 2.24
N ILE A 155 16.88 9.03 2.34
CA ILE A 155 17.41 10.37 2.50
C ILE A 155 18.66 10.54 1.63
N ARG A 156 18.68 11.58 0.80
CA ARG A 156 19.78 11.79 -0.18
C ARG A 156 19.98 10.55 -1.06
N MET A 157 21.11 9.88 -0.95
CA MET A 157 21.52 8.69 -1.70
C MET A 157 21.54 7.42 -0.85
N GLU A 158 20.94 7.45 0.33
CA GLU A 158 20.88 6.35 1.27
C GLU A 158 19.43 5.90 1.48
N GLY A 159 19.23 4.60 1.60
CA GLY A 159 17.94 3.99 1.90
C GLY A 159 18.06 2.97 3.02
N GLN A 160 16.97 2.79 3.75
CA GLN A 160 16.86 1.83 4.85
C GLN A 160 15.48 1.15 4.78
N ILE A 161 15.47 -0.13 5.06
CA ILE A 161 14.29 -0.96 5.31
C ILE A 161 14.50 -1.71 6.62
#